data_c8d89f21560d20897f5fb7503d64312a
#
_entry.id   c8d89f21560d20897f5fb7503d64312a
#
_cell.length_a   1.000
_cell.length_b   1.000
_cell.length_c   1.000
_cell.angle_alpha   90.00
_cell.angle_beta   90.00
_cell.angle_gamma   90.00
#
_symmetry.space_group_name_H-M   'P 1'
#
loop_
_entity.id
_entity.type
_entity.pdbx_description
1 polymer ?
#
loop_
_entity_poly.entity_id
_entity_poly.type
_entity_poly.pdbx_seq_one_letter_code
_entity_poly.pdbx_strand_id
1 'polypeptide(L)'
;MNVKKIHQLIKQIYTTVNHAGSFTSARKIKHVLKTKYGEYVSENRMQEWLNEQRIYTLHRRAIHTFKRNPTMVCYIDEQWQADLLFLPELNEKEIGMLLCIDIASRYIWGKPIRNKSGEQVTKAMKDILIEAKPRCPWKLQTDDGKEFFNSTFQKLMKDFDINHFSTYSDMKAALVERAVRSIKEKIYRILENPKYKNKWVNLVDDCLESYNATFHESIQMAPNEVNESNIGIVLNNQFKKYWIKDRTWKKPLFSIGDKVRISKARRIFKKGYKGKWKEELFIIDKIKQTLPSNTYKLIDLNNEPLLGTFYAIELQKINADASTEYQIEKILRERKKNGKKEMLVRWLGYSKEFDSWVPAENITDVD
;
A
#
# COMPACT_ATOMS: atom_id res chain seq x y z
N MET A 1 -44.63 -2.36 5.35
CA MET A 1 -44.55 -1.17 4.46
C MET A 1 -43.92 -1.54 3.11
N ASN A 2 -44.33 -0.85 1.99
CA ASN A 2 -43.73 -1.11 0.67
C ASN A 2 -42.23 -0.79 0.69
N VAL A 3 -41.40 -1.57 0.00
CA VAL A 3 -39.93 -1.44 -0.04
C VAL A 3 -39.49 -0.01 -0.39
N LYS A 4 -40.17 0.65 -1.36
CA LYS A 4 -39.87 2.05 -1.74
C LYS A 4 -40.14 3.05 -0.60
N LYS A 5 -41.20 2.86 0.18
CA LYS A 5 -41.50 3.72 1.33
C LYS A 5 -40.47 3.57 2.45
N ILE A 6 -39.97 2.33 2.67
CA ILE A 6 -38.90 2.09 3.66
C ILE A 6 -37.61 2.79 3.24
N HIS A 7 -37.21 2.71 1.95
CA HIS A 7 -36.02 3.40 1.46
C HIS A 7 -36.13 4.94 1.60
N GLN A 8 -37.31 5.51 1.30
CA GLN A 8 -37.54 6.94 1.50
C GLN A 8 -37.43 7.34 2.98
N LEU A 9 -38.01 6.55 3.88
CA LEU A 9 -37.92 6.79 5.31
C LEU A 9 -36.46 6.69 5.81
N ILE A 10 -35.69 5.69 5.36
CA ILE A 10 -34.29 5.55 5.71
C ILE A 10 -33.49 6.77 5.20
N LYS A 11 -33.74 7.21 3.96
CA LYS A 11 -33.09 8.40 3.39
C LYS A 11 -33.40 9.63 4.25
N GLN A 12 -34.66 9.87 4.59
CA GLN A 12 -35.08 10.98 5.45
C GLN A 12 -34.41 10.93 6.82
N ILE A 13 -34.43 9.76 7.50
CA ILE A 13 -33.76 9.57 8.81
C ILE A 13 -32.26 9.88 8.71
N TYR A 14 -31.62 9.42 7.64
CA TYR A 14 -30.18 9.52 7.47
C TYR A 14 -29.73 10.95 7.13
N THR A 15 -30.46 11.67 6.27
CA THR A 15 -30.04 13.00 5.77
C THR A 15 -30.53 14.18 6.63
N THR A 16 -31.52 13.98 7.51
CA THR A 16 -32.03 15.04 8.37
C THR A 16 -31.11 15.26 9.56
N VAL A 17 -30.41 16.40 9.58
CA VAL A 17 -29.28 16.69 10.49
C VAL A 17 -29.63 16.54 11.98
N ASN A 18 -30.81 16.98 12.40
CA ASN A 18 -31.27 16.91 13.80
C ASN A 18 -31.97 15.58 14.15
N HIS A 19 -31.95 14.57 13.26
CA HIS A 19 -32.57 13.29 13.52
C HIS A 19 -31.58 12.33 14.25
N ALA A 20 -32.08 11.51 15.17
CA ALA A 20 -31.28 10.58 15.96
C ALA A 20 -30.53 9.51 15.12
N GLY A 21 -30.94 9.29 13.87
CA GLY A 21 -30.32 8.38 12.91
C GLY A 21 -29.45 9.06 11.87
N SER A 22 -29.22 10.40 11.97
CA SER A 22 -28.53 11.16 10.92
C SER A 22 -27.06 10.77 10.83
N PHE A 23 -26.58 10.55 9.60
CA PHE A 23 -25.18 10.23 9.23
C PHE A 23 -24.50 9.19 10.13
N THR A 24 -25.24 8.14 10.55
CA THR A 24 -24.75 7.16 11.53
C THR A 24 -24.67 5.73 10.94
N SER A 25 -24.36 4.73 11.79
CA SER A 25 -24.18 3.33 11.37
C SER A 25 -25.49 2.58 11.16
N ALA A 26 -25.46 1.50 10.37
CA ALA A 26 -26.58 0.60 10.12
C ALA A 26 -27.33 0.20 11.40
N ARG A 27 -26.57 -0.19 12.43
CA ARG A 27 -27.11 -0.62 13.73
C ARG A 27 -27.93 0.47 14.42
N LYS A 28 -27.47 1.73 14.39
CA LYS A 28 -28.17 2.86 15.00
C LYS A 28 -29.43 3.24 14.23
N ILE A 29 -29.37 3.27 12.88
CA ILE A 29 -30.55 3.52 12.05
C ILE A 29 -31.61 2.43 12.25
N LYS A 30 -31.20 1.15 12.27
CA LYS A 30 -32.07 0.03 12.57
C LYS A 30 -32.77 0.18 13.92
N HIS A 31 -32.05 0.61 14.96
CA HIS A 31 -32.62 0.87 16.27
C HIS A 31 -33.69 1.97 16.22
N VAL A 32 -33.41 3.07 15.54
CA VAL A 32 -34.35 4.18 15.36
C VAL A 32 -35.59 3.74 14.59
N LEU A 33 -35.42 3.01 13.49
CA LEU A 33 -36.56 2.44 12.73
C LEU A 33 -37.48 1.59 13.62
N LYS A 34 -36.90 0.69 14.41
CA LYS A 34 -37.65 -0.18 15.32
C LYS A 34 -38.35 0.63 16.40
N THR A 35 -37.67 1.54 17.07
CA THR A 35 -38.19 2.23 18.26
C THR A 35 -39.11 3.40 17.97
N LYS A 36 -38.88 4.15 16.91
CA LYS A 36 -39.66 5.35 16.58
C LYS A 36 -40.74 5.10 15.51
N TYR A 37 -40.50 4.13 14.60
CA TYR A 37 -41.38 3.92 13.46
C TYR A 37 -42.01 2.53 13.41
N GLY A 38 -41.67 1.63 14.36
CA GLY A 38 -42.17 0.27 14.39
C GLY A 38 -41.74 -0.60 13.22
N GLU A 39 -40.77 -0.18 12.44
CA GLU A 39 -40.33 -0.83 11.20
C GLU A 39 -39.09 -1.71 11.45
N TYR A 40 -39.07 -2.90 10.83
CA TYR A 40 -37.96 -3.83 10.93
C TYR A 40 -37.22 -3.96 9.60
N VAL A 41 -35.93 -3.69 9.60
CA VAL A 41 -35.03 -3.88 8.46
C VAL A 41 -33.82 -4.70 8.94
N SER A 42 -33.42 -5.72 8.18
CA SER A 42 -32.21 -6.51 8.51
C SER A 42 -30.96 -5.62 8.41
N GLU A 43 -29.96 -5.95 9.22
CA GLU A 43 -28.70 -5.18 9.24
C GLU A 43 -27.97 -5.24 7.89
N ASN A 44 -28.02 -6.39 7.20
CA ASN A 44 -27.44 -6.57 5.89
C ASN A 44 -28.08 -5.63 4.86
N ARG A 45 -29.40 -5.56 4.80
CA ARG A 45 -30.12 -4.66 3.89
C ARG A 45 -29.85 -3.18 4.19
N MET A 46 -29.74 -2.83 5.47
CA MET A 46 -29.34 -1.49 5.88
C MET A 46 -27.92 -1.17 5.45
N GLN A 47 -26.98 -2.13 5.58
CA GLN A 47 -25.62 -1.96 5.14
C GLN A 47 -25.51 -1.85 3.61
N GLU A 48 -26.31 -2.59 2.86
CA GLU A 48 -26.38 -2.46 1.39
C GLU A 48 -26.82 -1.06 1.00
N TRP A 49 -27.89 -0.54 1.60
CA TRP A 49 -28.33 0.83 1.36
C TRP A 49 -27.27 1.90 1.73
N LEU A 50 -26.59 1.72 2.88
CA LEU A 50 -25.51 2.62 3.27
C LEU A 50 -24.31 2.56 2.32
N ASN A 51 -24.03 1.42 1.70
CA ASN A 51 -22.97 1.29 0.69
C ASN A 51 -23.30 2.03 -0.62
N GLU A 52 -24.55 2.44 -0.85
CA GLU A 52 -24.95 3.35 -1.92
C GLU A 52 -24.69 4.82 -1.56
N GLN A 53 -24.62 5.14 -0.25
CA GLN A 53 -24.46 6.52 0.21
C GLN A 53 -22.99 6.97 0.12
N ARG A 54 -22.69 7.94 -0.76
CA ARG A 54 -21.34 8.47 -0.98
C ARG A 54 -20.67 8.91 0.34
N ILE A 55 -21.36 9.73 1.14
CA ILE A 55 -20.81 10.29 2.39
C ILE A 55 -20.45 9.16 3.37
N TYR A 56 -21.32 8.16 3.53
CA TYR A 56 -21.04 7.02 4.40
C TYR A 56 -19.79 6.26 3.95
N THR A 57 -19.69 5.95 2.66
CA THR A 57 -18.57 5.18 2.10
C THR A 57 -17.23 5.91 2.20
N LEU A 58 -17.21 7.25 2.08
CA LEU A 58 -15.99 8.05 2.22
C LEU A 58 -15.48 8.15 3.67
N HIS A 59 -16.39 8.13 4.65
CA HIS A 59 -16.04 8.33 6.07
C HIS A 59 -16.00 7.04 6.88
N ARG A 60 -16.30 5.89 6.28
CA ARG A 60 -16.17 4.59 6.94
C ARG A 60 -14.76 4.40 7.50
N ARG A 61 -14.64 3.72 8.65
CA ARG A 61 -13.33 3.46 9.27
C ARG A 61 -12.45 2.64 8.32
N ALA A 62 -11.29 3.16 7.98
CA ALA A 62 -10.24 2.42 7.28
C ALA A 62 -9.27 1.83 8.30
N ILE A 63 -8.84 0.59 8.06
CA ILE A 63 -7.88 -0.13 8.88
C ILE A 63 -6.55 -0.13 8.12
N HIS A 64 -5.51 0.45 8.72
CA HIS A 64 -4.20 0.58 8.08
C HIS A 64 -3.18 -0.43 8.60
N THR A 65 -3.42 -1.00 9.80
CA THR A 65 -2.52 -1.99 10.40
C THR A 65 -3.16 -3.37 10.33
N PHE A 66 -2.60 -4.25 9.52
CA PHE A 66 -3.07 -5.63 9.35
C PHE A 66 -1.92 -6.54 8.89
N LYS A 67 -2.11 -7.86 9.05
CA LYS A 67 -1.13 -8.85 8.59
C LYS A 67 -1.18 -8.95 7.08
N ARG A 68 -0.03 -8.73 6.44
CA ARG A 68 0.16 -8.93 5.00
C ARG A 68 0.75 -10.31 4.72
N ASN A 69 0.62 -10.75 3.48
CA ASN A 69 1.27 -11.97 3.04
C ASN A 69 2.79 -11.77 3.10
N PRO A 70 3.56 -12.75 3.59
CA PRO A 70 5.01 -12.65 3.59
C PRO A 70 5.56 -12.76 2.16
N THR A 71 6.70 -12.13 1.91
CA THR A 71 7.51 -12.50 0.75
C THR A 71 8.19 -13.82 1.08
N MET A 72 7.82 -14.87 0.37
CA MET A 72 8.37 -16.20 0.54
C MET A 72 9.45 -16.46 -0.51
N VAL A 73 10.55 -17.04 -0.07
CA VAL A 73 11.67 -17.49 -0.91
C VAL A 73 11.99 -18.94 -0.58
N CYS A 74 12.63 -19.67 -1.51
CA CYS A 74 12.92 -21.08 -1.38
C CYS A 74 14.41 -21.36 -1.13
N TYR A 75 15.31 -20.40 -1.42
CA TYR A 75 16.76 -20.56 -1.28
C TYR A 75 17.46 -19.22 -1.01
N ILE A 76 18.73 -19.31 -0.65
CA ILE A 76 19.60 -18.14 -0.45
C ILE A 76 19.74 -17.41 -1.79
N ASP A 77 19.74 -16.07 -1.77
CA ASP A 77 19.92 -15.20 -2.93
C ASP A 77 18.80 -15.32 -4.00
N GLU A 78 17.67 -15.99 -3.68
CA GLU A 78 16.51 -15.94 -4.59
C GLU A 78 16.02 -14.53 -4.77
N GLN A 79 15.95 -13.76 -3.68
CA GLN A 79 15.48 -12.38 -3.73
C GLN A 79 16.18 -11.52 -2.68
N TRP A 80 16.78 -10.43 -3.15
CA TRP A 80 17.25 -9.36 -2.27
C TRP A 80 16.27 -8.19 -2.30
N GLN A 81 16.31 -7.40 -1.22
CA GLN A 81 15.67 -6.09 -1.14
C GLN A 81 16.74 -5.02 -0.96
N ALA A 82 16.57 -3.86 -1.62
CA ALA A 82 17.47 -2.73 -1.46
C ALA A 82 16.72 -1.44 -1.17
N ASP A 83 17.30 -0.60 -0.32
CA ASP A 83 16.75 0.71 0.06
C ASP A 83 17.88 1.67 0.46
N LEU A 84 17.58 2.96 0.47
CA LEU A 84 18.52 4.01 0.84
C LEU A 84 18.33 4.44 2.29
N LEU A 85 19.40 4.41 3.04
CA LEU A 85 19.51 4.99 4.39
C LEU A 85 20.10 6.39 4.28
N PHE A 86 19.47 7.40 4.88
CA PHE A 86 19.96 8.77 4.90
C PHE A 86 20.28 9.22 6.32
N LEU A 87 21.41 9.94 6.46
CA LEU A 87 21.96 10.51 7.68
C LEU A 87 22.37 11.99 7.50
N PRO A 88 21.47 12.85 6.95
CA PRO A 88 21.81 14.22 6.60
C PRO A 88 22.19 15.06 7.83
N GLU A 89 21.73 14.69 9.00
CA GLU A 89 21.99 15.38 10.26
C GLU A 89 23.46 15.30 10.71
N LEU A 90 24.23 14.35 10.14
CA LEU A 90 25.62 14.14 10.50
C LEU A 90 26.59 15.02 9.72
N ASN A 91 26.08 15.83 8.74
CA ASN A 91 26.83 16.82 7.95
C ASN A 91 28.16 16.31 7.39
N GLU A 92 28.19 15.07 6.90
CA GLU A 92 29.37 14.50 6.25
C GLU A 92 29.27 14.60 4.72
N LYS A 93 30.36 14.25 4.05
CA LYS A 93 30.43 14.24 2.58
C LYS A 93 29.49 13.21 1.99
N GLU A 94 29.36 12.08 2.66
CA GLU A 94 28.40 11.02 2.37
C GLU A 94 27.13 11.30 3.15
N ILE A 95 26.00 11.41 2.43
CA ILE A 95 24.69 11.73 3.02
C ILE A 95 23.90 10.50 3.45
N GLY A 96 24.35 9.31 3.07
CA GLY A 96 23.68 8.05 3.36
C GLY A 96 24.40 6.84 2.78
N MET A 97 23.70 5.73 2.73
CA MET A 97 24.20 4.48 2.15
C MET A 97 23.09 3.71 1.42
N LEU A 98 23.49 2.93 0.42
CA LEU A 98 22.65 1.85 -0.13
C LEU A 98 22.80 0.64 0.77
N LEU A 99 21.67 0.06 1.20
CA LEU A 99 21.62 -1.17 1.96
C LEU A 99 20.87 -2.24 1.16
N CYS A 100 21.45 -3.44 1.09
CA CYS A 100 20.81 -4.62 0.51
C CYS A 100 20.66 -5.70 1.58
N ILE A 101 19.58 -6.49 1.51
CA ILE A 101 19.33 -7.64 2.39
C ILE A 101 18.86 -8.84 1.57
N ASP A 102 19.45 -10.01 1.80
CA ASP A 102 18.90 -11.28 1.33
C ASP A 102 17.69 -11.70 2.18
N ILE A 103 16.58 -12.01 1.54
CA ILE A 103 15.33 -12.38 2.23
C ILE A 103 15.47 -13.71 2.96
N ALA A 104 16.22 -14.65 2.43
CA ALA A 104 16.39 -15.96 3.06
C ALA A 104 17.26 -15.88 4.31
N SER A 105 18.51 -15.45 4.16
CA SER A 105 19.51 -15.45 5.23
C SER A 105 19.43 -14.24 6.17
N ARG A 106 18.75 -13.16 5.79
CA ARG A 106 18.80 -11.86 6.47
C ARG A 106 20.16 -11.18 6.42
N TYR A 107 21.12 -11.72 5.67
CA TYR A 107 22.44 -11.13 5.49
C TYR A 107 22.32 -9.78 4.78
N ILE A 108 23.07 -8.78 5.25
CA ILE A 108 23.05 -7.44 4.70
C ILE A 108 24.42 -7.03 4.14
N TRP A 109 24.35 -6.20 3.09
CA TRP A 109 25.49 -5.45 2.52
C TRP A 109 25.15 -3.99 2.46
N GLY A 110 26.13 -3.12 2.50
CA GLY A 110 25.90 -1.69 2.38
C GLY A 110 27.10 -0.94 1.87
N LYS A 111 26.85 0.13 1.11
CA LYS A 111 27.91 1.06 0.63
C LYS A 111 27.47 2.50 0.80
N PRO A 112 28.35 3.37 1.33
CA PRO A 112 28.07 4.80 1.46
C PRO A 112 27.85 5.47 0.10
N ILE A 113 26.95 6.47 0.09
CA ILE A 113 26.65 7.30 -1.09
C ILE A 113 26.75 8.78 -0.75
N ARG A 114 27.22 9.58 -1.72
CA ARG A 114 27.36 11.03 -1.56
C ARG A 114 26.10 11.82 -1.90
N ASN A 115 25.26 11.26 -2.74
CA ASN A 115 23.98 11.84 -3.13
C ASN A 115 23.03 10.76 -3.63
N LYS A 116 21.77 11.13 -3.85
CA LYS A 116 20.68 10.25 -4.32
C LYS A 116 20.63 10.13 -5.86
N SER A 117 21.74 10.36 -6.57
CA SER A 117 21.74 10.22 -8.03
C SER A 117 21.75 8.75 -8.46
N GLY A 118 21.13 8.44 -9.60
CA GLY A 118 21.14 7.10 -10.16
C GLY A 118 22.56 6.57 -10.41
N GLU A 119 23.49 7.44 -10.75
CA GLU A 119 24.91 7.09 -10.96
C GLU A 119 25.57 6.59 -9.66
N GLN A 120 25.41 7.34 -8.55
CA GLN A 120 25.97 6.97 -7.25
C GLN A 120 25.35 5.68 -6.71
N VAL A 121 24.03 5.53 -6.85
CA VAL A 121 23.32 4.33 -6.42
C VAL A 121 23.74 3.11 -7.27
N THR A 122 23.89 3.29 -8.59
CA THR A 122 24.39 2.23 -9.47
C THR A 122 25.81 1.81 -9.12
N LYS A 123 26.70 2.78 -8.84
CA LYS A 123 28.07 2.49 -8.40
C LYS A 123 28.07 1.70 -7.09
N ALA A 124 27.33 2.15 -6.07
CA ALA A 124 27.22 1.47 -4.79
C ALA A 124 26.67 0.03 -4.95
N MET A 125 25.66 -0.15 -5.82
CA MET A 125 25.12 -1.49 -6.10
C MET A 125 26.14 -2.40 -6.77
N LYS A 126 26.91 -1.87 -7.74
CA LYS A 126 27.98 -2.61 -8.38
C LYS A 126 29.05 -3.05 -7.38
N ASP A 127 29.45 -2.16 -6.48
CA ASP A 127 30.45 -2.44 -5.45
C ASP A 127 29.93 -3.55 -4.50
N ILE A 128 28.65 -3.50 -4.10
CA ILE A 128 27.98 -4.54 -3.32
C ILE A 128 27.99 -5.89 -4.06
N LEU A 129 27.61 -5.93 -5.34
CA LEU A 129 27.56 -7.17 -6.13
C LEU A 129 28.94 -7.79 -6.33
N ILE A 130 29.99 -6.96 -6.41
CA ILE A 130 31.38 -7.45 -6.51
C ILE A 130 31.85 -8.05 -5.18
N GLU A 131 31.58 -7.36 -4.07
CA GLU A 131 31.96 -7.78 -2.73
C GLU A 131 31.22 -9.04 -2.28
N ALA A 132 29.94 -9.15 -2.65
CA ALA A 132 29.10 -10.27 -2.29
C ALA A 132 29.51 -11.61 -2.95
N LYS A 133 30.34 -11.59 -4.01
CA LYS A 133 30.71 -12.83 -4.72
C LYS A 133 31.19 -13.92 -3.78
N PRO A 134 30.75 -15.17 -4.01
CA PRO A 134 29.99 -15.68 -5.16
C PRO A 134 28.46 -15.45 -5.11
N ARG A 135 27.94 -14.78 -4.07
CA ARG A 135 26.53 -14.51 -3.89
C ARG A 135 26.04 -13.45 -4.89
N CYS A 136 24.90 -13.72 -5.52
CA CYS A 136 24.24 -12.79 -6.45
C CYS A 136 22.73 -13.04 -6.42
N PRO A 137 21.88 -12.01 -6.31
CA PRO A 137 20.45 -12.22 -6.24
C PRO A 137 19.85 -12.56 -7.62
N TRP A 138 18.92 -13.49 -7.64
CA TRP A 138 18.11 -13.75 -8.85
C TRP A 138 17.09 -12.63 -9.11
N LYS A 139 16.56 -12.08 -8.00
CA LYS A 139 15.59 -11.00 -8.02
C LYS A 139 16.02 -9.89 -7.09
N LEU A 140 15.95 -8.65 -7.55
CA LEU A 140 16.17 -7.46 -6.73
C LEU A 140 14.88 -6.64 -6.65
N GLN A 141 14.40 -6.44 -5.44
CA GLN A 141 13.25 -5.58 -5.15
C GLN A 141 13.71 -4.24 -4.59
N THR A 142 13.28 -3.14 -5.21
CA THR A 142 13.49 -1.77 -4.69
C THR A 142 12.15 -1.03 -4.61
N ASP A 143 12.15 0.20 -4.15
CA ASP A 143 11.06 1.12 -4.44
C ASP A 143 11.10 1.56 -5.92
N ASP A 144 10.10 2.37 -6.35
CA ASP A 144 9.98 2.88 -7.72
C ASP A 144 10.72 4.22 -7.92
N GLY A 145 11.74 4.50 -7.10
CA GLY A 145 12.53 5.71 -7.17
C GLY A 145 13.35 5.80 -8.46
N LYS A 146 13.50 7.01 -9.01
CA LYS A 146 14.30 7.26 -10.22
C LYS A 146 15.77 6.89 -10.06
N GLU A 147 16.26 6.85 -8.85
CA GLU A 147 17.60 6.37 -8.48
C GLU A 147 17.83 4.90 -8.83
N PHE A 148 16.77 4.06 -8.81
CA PHE A 148 16.79 2.65 -9.18
C PHE A 148 16.24 2.41 -10.59
N PHE A 149 15.23 3.20 -11.01
CA PHE A 149 14.62 3.06 -12.34
C PHE A 149 15.21 4.08 -13.35
N ASN A 150 16.47 3.86 -13.70
CA ASN A 150 17.22 4.59 -14.74
C ASN A 150 17.99 3.62 -15.64
N SER A 151 18.42 4.09 -16.81
CA SER A 151 19.08 3.26 -17.82
C SER A 151 20.39 2.62 -17.34
N THR A 152 21.18 3.33 -16.52
CA THR A 152 22.46 2.86 -16.02
C THR A 152 22.27 1.72 -15.02
N PHE A 153 21.33 1.86 -14.11
CA PHE A 153 20.99 0.81 -13.14
C PHE A 153 20.40 -0.42 -13.83
N GLN A 154 19.48 -0.22 -14.79
CA GLN A 154 18.88 -1.32 -15.57
C GLN A 154 19.95 -2.07 -16.39
N LYS A 155 20.94 -1.37 -16.93
CA LYS A 155 22.08 -2.01 -17.60
C LYS A 155 22.87 -2.88 -16.63
N LEU A 156 23.21 -2.37 -15.44
CA LEU A 156 23.89 -3.15 -14.40
C LEU A 156 23.09 -4.42 -14.04
N MET A 157 21.78 -4.32 -13.88
CA MET A 157 20.93 -5.49 -13.59
C MET A 157 21.00 -6.55 -14.68
N LYS A 158 20.99 -6.14 -15.95
CA LYS A 158 21.16 -7.05 -17.09
C LYS A 158 22.54 -7.67 -17.13
N ASP A 159 23.60 -6.92 -16.85
CA ASP A 159 24.98 -7.40 -16.86
C ASP A 159 25.22 -8.50 -15.82
N PHE A 160 24.42 -8.52 -14.72
CA PHE A 160 24.46 -9.53 -13.66
C PHE A 160 23.30 -10.54 -13.73
N ASP A 161 22.49 -10.52 -14.77
CA ASP A 161 21.29 -11.38 -14.96
C ASP A 161 20.29 -11.29 -13.78
N ILE A 162 20.11 -10.09 -13.23
CA ILE A 162 19.22 -9.82 -12.10
C ILE A 162 17.86 -9.32 -12.58
N ASN A 163 16.78 -9.99 -12.19
CA ASN A 163 15.42 -9.51 -12.42
C ASN A 163 15.05 -8.39 -11.43
N HIS A 164 15.17 -7.13 -11.87
CA HIS A 164 14.85 -5.96 -11.06
C HIS A 164 13.37 -5.58 -11.17
N PHE A 165 12.71 -5.40 -10.03
CA PHE A 165 11.31 -5.02 -9.97
C PHE A 165 10.98 -4.16 -8.75
N SER A 166 9.87 -3.41 -8.84
CA SER A 166 9.29 -2.69 -7.71
C SER A 166 7.90 -3.22 -7.38
N THR A 167 7.49 -3.03 -6.13
CA THR A 167 6.11 -3.30 -5.70
C THR A 167 5.38 -1.99 -5.43
N TYR A 168 4.17 -1.86 -5.96
CA TYR A 168 3.33 -0.66 -5.87
C TYR A 168 2.43 -0.61 -4.62
N SER A 169 2.75 -1.40 -3.59
CA SER A 169 2.03 -1.36 -2.31
C SER A 169 2.63 -0.31 -1.38
N ASP A 170 1.83 0.25 -0.46
CA ASP A 170 2.28 1.23 0.55
C ASP A 170 3.39 0.70 1.50
N MET A 171 3.60 -0.62 1.50
CA MET A 171 4.66 -1.30 2.27
C MET A 171 5.56 -2.08 1.31
N LYS A 172 6.50 -1.38 0.69
CA LYS A 172 7.23 -1.87 -0.49
C LYS A 172 8.30 -2.90 -0.15
N ALA A 173 9.16 -2.65 0.84
CA ALA A 173 10.33 -3.49 1.13
C ALA A 173 10.57 -3.61 2.65
N ALA A 174 9.58 -4.15 3.36
CA ALA A 174 9.52 -4.13 4.84
C ALA A 174 10.73 -4.77 5.55
N LEU A 175 11.47 -5.66 4.89
CA LEU A 175 12.65 -6.29 5.50
C LEU A 175 13.84 -5.34 5.47
N VAL A 176 14.14 -4.76 4.30
CA VAL A 176 15.24 -3.80 4.20
C VAL A 176 14.93 -2.52 5.00
N GLU A 177 13.68 -2.05 5.04
CA GLU A 177 13.29 -0.91 5.88
C GLU A 177 13.59 -1.15 7.38
N ARG A 178 13.40 -2.38 7.88
CA ARG A 178 13.77 -2.76 9.25
C ARG A 178 15.28 -2.81 9.42
N ALA A 179 16.02 -3.38 8.47
CA ALA A 179 17.47 -3.42 8.49
C ALA A 179 18.05 -1.99 8.49
N VAL A 180 17.54 -1.11 7.62
CA VAL A 180 17.88 0.32 7.57
C VAL A 180 17.69 0.98 8.94
N ARG A 181 16.54 0.74 9.60
CA ARG A 181 16.28 1.26 10.94
C ARG A 181 17.28 0.74 11.96
N SER A 182 17.55 -0.56 11.97
CA SER A 182 18.49 -1.18 12.92
C SER A 182 19.91 -0.65 12.75
N ILE A 183 20.37 -0.50 11.51
CA ILE A 183 21.70 0.06 11.22
C ILE A 183 21.76 1.54 11.59
N LYS A 184 20.73 2.32 11.24
CA LYS A 184 20.64 3.74 11.62
C LYS A 184 20.72 3.92 13.13
N GLU A 185 19.90 3.19 13.89
CA GLU A 185 19.93 3.24 15.35
C GLU A 185 21.29 2.82 15.93
N LYS A 186 21.95 1.82 15.34
CA LYS A 186 23.26 1.36 15.78
C LYS A 186 24.33 2.43 15.55
N ILE A 187 24.35 3.06 14.36
CA ILE A 187 25.29 4.15 14.07
C ILE A 187 25.13 5.30 15.07
N TYR A 188 23.88 5.76 15.31
CA TYR A 188 23.63 6.84 16.27
C TYR A 188 24.09 6.47 17.69
N ARG A 189 23.79 5.27 18.19
CA ARG A 189 24.24 4.81 19.52
C ARG A 189 25.77 4.78 19.65
N ILE A 190 26.48 4.40 18.59
CA ILE A 190 27.94 4.38 18.58
C ILE A 190 28.49 5.81 18.61
N LEU A 191 27.91 6.72 17.82
CA LEU A 191 28.36 8.12 17.77
C LEU A 191 28.07 8.92 19.05
N GLU A 192 27.06 8.52 19.83
CA GLU A 192 26.80 9.08 21.18
C GLU A 192 27.88 8.69 22.18
N ASN A 193 28.64 7.60 21.94
CA ASN A 193 29.70 7.20 22.84
C ASN A 193 30.96 8.07 22.59
N PRO A 194 31.48 8.79 23.64
CA PRO A 194 32.65 9.68 23.49
C PRO A 194 33.91 9.02 22.95
N LYS A 195 34.04 7.70 23.07
CA LYS A 195 35.16 6.93 22.50
C LYS A 195 35.19 6.95 20.98
N TYR A 196 34.01 7.05 20.34
CA TYR A 196 33.85 6.88 18.89
C TYR A 196 33.46 8.19 18.23
N LYS A 197 34.33 9.21 18.30
CA LYS A 197 34.15 10.49 17.59
C LYS A 197 34.50 10.38 16.10
N ASN A 198 34.36 9.20 15.52
CA ASN A 198 34.68 8.93 14.12
C ASN A 198 33.53 9.36 13.20
N LYS A 199 33.87 9.60 11.95
CA LYS A 199 32.88 9.77 10.90
C LYS A 199 32.08 8.48 10.76
N TRP A 200 30.75 8.60 10.61
CA TRP A 200 29.85 7.43 10.51
C TRP A 200 30.23 6.47 9.38
N VAL A 201 30.80 7.00 8.29
CA VAL A 201 31.27 6.21 7.14
C VAL A 201 32.31 5.16 7.55
N ASN A 202 33.18 5.49 8.49
CA ASN A 202 34.20 4.56 9.01
C ASN A 202 33.63 3.45 9.90
N LEU A 203 32.37 3.59 10.33
CA LEU A 203 31.68 2.62 11.18
C LEU A 203 30.79 1.65 10.38
N VAL A 204 30.63 1.89 9.07
CA VAL A 204 29.69 1.13 8.23
C VAL A 204 30.01 -0.35 8.25
N ASP A 205 31.25 -0.72 7.92
CA ASP A 205 31.66 -2.14 7.82
C ASP A 205 31.53 -2.85 9.16
N ASP A 206 31.97 -2.23 10.27
CA ASP A 206 31.81 -2.76 11.63
C ASP A 206 30.32 -2.94 12.00
N CYS A 207 29.47 -1.99 11.60
CA CYS A 207 28.02 -2.08 11.85
C CYS A 207 27.36 -3.21 11.07
N LEU A 208 27.74 -3.40 9.80
CA LEU A 208 27.24 -4.48 8.94
C LEU A 208 27.72 -5.85 9.43
N GLU A 209 29.02 -5.99 9.74
CA GLU A 209 29.59 -7.21 10.28
C GLU A 209 28.92 -7.60 11.59
N SER A 210 28.80 -6.64 12.52
CA SER A 210 28.11 -6.88 13.79
C SER A 210 26.62 -7.23 13.62
N TYR A 211 25.92 -6.66 12.63
CA TYR A 211 24.55 -7.08 12.32
C TYR A 211 24.50 -8.52 11.81
N ASN A 212 25.38 -8.86 10.86
CA ASN A 212 25.44 -10.18 10.26
C ASN A 212 25.88 -11.28 11.24
N ALA A 213 26.63 -10.93 12.30
CA ALA A 213 27.02 -11.84 13.37
C ALA A 213 26.01 -11.89 14.54
N THR A 214 24.98 -11.05 14.54
CA THR A 214 23.99 -11.02 15.63
C THR A 214 22.87 -12.02 15.38
N PHE A 215 22.49 -12.80 16.42
CA PHE A 215 21.35 -13.70 16.38
C PHE A 215 20.08 -13.01 15.91
N HIS A 216 19.41 -13.56 14.92
CA HIS A 216 18.19 -13.02 14.34
C HIS A 216 16.99 -13.94 14.62
N GLU A 217 16.04 -13.48 15.43
CA GLU A 217 14.91 -14.27 15.93
C GLU A 217 14.10 -14.99 14.83
N SER A 218 13.90 -14.35 13.65
CA SER A 218 13.08 -14.98 12.59
C SER A 218 13.74 -16.17 11.92
N ILE A 219 15.06 -16.24 11.91
CA ILE A 219 15.84 -17.34 11.32
C ILE A 219 16.45 -18.26 12.38
N GLN A 220 16.45 -17.85 13.67
CA GLN A 220 16.97 -18.59 14.82
C GLN A 220 18.48 -18.90 14.74
N MET A 221 19.24 -18.00 14.09
CA MET A 221 20.71 -18.03 14.02
C MET A 221 21.22 -16.65 13.56
N ALA A 222 22.52 -16.46 13.48
CA ALA A 222 23.11 -15.27 12.89
C ALA A 222 23.05 -15.33 11.35
N PRO A 223 22.83 -14.20 10.64
CA PRO A 223 22.81 -14.17 9.18
C PRO A 223 24.06 -14.76 8.50
N ASN A 224 25.25 -14.59 9.07
CA ASN A 224 26.50 -15.13 8.54
C ASN A 224 26.67 -16.65 8.74
N GLU A 225 25.85 -17.27 9.57
CA GLU A 225 25.83 -18.73 9.79
C GLU A 225 24.97 -19.46 8.76
N VAL A 226 24.11 -18.73 8.03
CA VAL A 226 23.19 -19.31 7.05
C VAL A 226 23.94 -19.76 5.81
N ASN A 227 23.75 -21.03 5.43
CA ASN A 227 24.36 -21.63 4.26
C ASN A 227 23.43 -22.69 3.63
N GLU A 228 23.86 -23.32 2.54
CA GLU A 228 23.04 -24.28 1.80
C GLU A 228 22.63 -25.51 2.63
N SER A 229 23.45 -25.92 3.61
CA SER A 229 23.17 -27.09 4.44
C SER A 229 22.08 -26.84 5.48
N ASN A 230 21.89 -25.59 5.93
CA ASN A 230 20.92 -25.23 6.97
C ASN A 230 19.73 -24.38 6.48
N ILE A 231 19.70 -23.97 5.20
CA ILE A 231 18.65 -23.12 4.65
C ILE A 231 17.24 -23.70 4.86
N GLY A 232 17.06 -25.01 4.78
CA GLY A 232 15.77 -25.67 5.03
C GLY A 232 15.24 -25.40 6.44
N ILE A 233 16.10 -25.40 7.45
CA ILE A 233 15.77 -25.08 8.85
C ILE A 233 15.39 -23.58 8.96
N VAL A 234 16.20 -22.73 8.33
CA VAL A 234 15.98 -21.27 8.31
C VAL A 234 14.62 -20.92 7.72
N LEU A 235 14.29 -21.45 6.55
CA LEU A 235 13.02 -21.21 5.88
C LEU A 235 11.83 -21.77 6.68
N ASN A 236 12.00 -22.95 7.30
CA ASN A 236 10.98 -23.49 8.20
C ASN A 236 10.72 -22.53 9.38
N ASN A 237 11.77 -22.04 10.04
CA ASN A 237 11.63 -21.08 11.15
C ASN A 237 10.92 -19.79 10.72
N GLN A 238 11.29 -19.23 9.56
CA GLN A 238 10.68 -18.01 9.03
C GLN A 238 9.19 -18.19 8.69
N PHE A 239 8.83 -19.32 8.07
CA PHE A 239 7.53 -19.51 7.43
C PHE A 239 6.62 -20.51 8.16
N LYS A 240 7.10 -21.20 9.21
CA LYS A 240 6.34 -22.18 10.00
C LYS A 240 4.95 -21.66 10.39
N LYS A 241 4.84 -20.41 10.85
CA LYS A 241 3.58 -19.79 11.22
C LYS A 241 2.57 -19.61 10.08
N TYR A 242 3.05 -19.68 8.82
CA TYR A 242 2.19 -19.58 7.63
C TYR A 242 1.86 -20.97 7.07
N TRP A 243 2.59 -22.02 7.45
CA TRP A 243 2.38 -23.38 6.95
C TRP A 243 1.47 -24.22 7.84
N ILE A 244 1.42 -23.94 9.15
CA ILE A 244 0.80 -24.81 10.16
C ILE A 244 -0.65 -24.48 10.45
N LYS A 245 -1.13 -23.27 10.24
CA LYS A 245 -2.51 -22.86 10.57
C LYS A 245 -3.31 -22.57 9.31
N ASP A 246 -4.32 -23.43 9.08
CA ASP A 246 -5.38 -23.29 8.10
C ASP A 246 -4.93 -23.13 6.63
N ARG A 247 -4.57 -24.25 6.01
CA ARG A 247 -4.53 -24.39 4.54
C ARG A 247 -5.90 -24.24 3.87
N THR A 248 -6.92 -23.85 4.59
CA THR A 248 -8.23 -23.57 4.01
C THR A 248 -8.18 -22.21 3.31
N TRP A 249 -8.33 -22.23 2.02
CA TRP A 249 -8.51 -21.03 1.20
C TRP A 249 -9.71 -20.24 1.71
N LYS A 250 -9.48 -19.06 2.23
CA LYS A 250 -10.57 -18.18 2.64
C LYS A 250 -11.35 -17.77 1.40
N LYS A 251 -12.68 -17.90 1.47
CA LYS A 251 -13.54 -17.39 0.40
C LYS A 251 -13.23 -15.90 0.18
N PRO A 252 -13.06 -15.47 -1.08
CA PRO A 252 -12.88 -14.06 -1.38
C PRO A 252 -14.04 -13.22 -0.85
N LEU A 253 -13.73 -12.05 -0.29
CA LEU A 253 -14.74 -11.12 0.22
C LEU A 253 -15.46 -10.37 -0.92
N PHE A 254 -14.77 -10.16 -2.02
CA PHE A 254 -15.30 -9.50 -3.22
C PHE A 254 -15.32 -10.44 -4.39
N SER A 255 -16.21 -10.16 -5.34
CA SER A 255 -16.32 -10.85 -6.62
C SER A 255 -15.72 -10.01 -7.75
N ILE A 256 -15.33 -10.66 -8.86
CA ILE A 256 -14.95 -9.96 -10.09
C ILE A 256 -16.14 -9.09 -10.54
N GLY A 257 -15.87 -7.85 -10.96
CA GLY A 257 -16.88 -6.87 -11.35
C GLY A 257 -17.42 -6.01 -10.18
N ASP A 258 -17.10 -6.35 -8.91
CA ASP A 258 -17.48 -5.50 -7.78
C ASP A 258 -16.81 -4.12 -7.89
N LYS A 259 -17.61 -3.06 -7.69
CA LYS A 259 -17.09 -1.68 -7.59
C LYS A 259 -16.61 -1.40 -6.18
N VAL A 260 -15.42 -0.83 -6.08
CA VAL A 260 -14.75 -0.59 -4.79
C VAL A 260 -14.10 0.79 -4.72
N ARG A 261 -13.93 1.32 -3.50
CA ARG A 261 -13.03 2.43 -3.20
C ARG A 261 -11.75 1.90 -2.58
N ILE A 262 -10.64 2.59 -2.82
CA ILE A 262 -9.34 2.31 -2.19
C ILE A 262 -9.17 3.22 -0.97
N SER A 263 -8.64 2.68 0.11
CA SER A 263 -8.30 3.45 1.30
C SER A 263 -7.20 4.48 1.00
N LYS A 264 -7.30 5.69 1.55
CA LYS A 264 -6.21 6.68 1.48
C LYS A 264 -5.08 6.24 2.40
N ALA A 265 -3.83 6.33 1.94
CA ALA A 265 -2.65 6.07 2.78
C ALA A 265 -2.71 6.87 4.09
N ARG A 266 -2.27 6.26 5.19
CA ARG A 266 -2.21 6.93 6.50
C ARG A 266 -1.12 7.99 6.44
N ARG A 267 -1.50 9.28 6.48
CA ARG A 267 -0.57 10.39 6.72
C ARG A 267 -0.61 10.75 8.21
N ILE A 268 0.54 10.83 8.84
CA ILE A 268 0.72 11.03 10.30
C ILE A 268 -0.05 12.27 10.81
N PHE A 269 -0.20 13.32 9.99
CA PHE A 269 -0.85 14.57 10.35
C PHE A 269 -2.31 14.72 9.86
N LYS A 270 -2.93 13.69 9.26
CA LYS A 270 -4.35 13.81 8.87
C LYS A 270 -5.28 13.57 10.05
N LYS A 271 -6.08 14.60 10.36
CA LYS A 271 -7.14 14.51 11.37
C LYS A 271 -8.13 13.40 11.01
N GLY A 272 -8.49 12.56 12.00
CA GLY A 272 -9.23 11.31 11.80
C GLY A 272 -10.70 11.46 11.33
N TYR A 273 -11.25 12.69 11.31
CA TYR A 273 -12.61 12.97 10.88
C TYR A 273 -12.76 13.26 9.36
N LYS A 274 -11.64 13.40 8.60
CA LYS A 274 -11.69 13.56 7.13
C LYS A 274 -11.93 12.24 6.42
N GLY A 275 -12.52 12.27 5.22
CA GLY A 275 -12.78 11.10 4.39
C GLY A 275 -11.54 10.23 4.22
N LYS A 276 -11.67 8.95 4.53
CA LYS A 276 -10.58 7.96 4.61
C LYS A 276 -10.41 7.16 3.34
N TRP A 277 -11.35 7.27 2.41
CA TRP A 277 -11.40 6.55 1.14
C TRP A 277 -11.25 7.51 -0.03
N LYS A 278 -10.73 7.02 -1.16
CA LYS A 278 -10.66 7.80 -2.41
C LYS A 278 -12.06 8.05 -2.95
N GLU A 279 -12.25 9.17 -3.66
CA GLU A 279 -13.51 9.45 -4.36
C GLU A 279 -13.68 8.54 -5.57
N GLU A 280 -12.59 8.28 -6.26
CA GLU A 280 -12.51 7.44 -7.44
C GLU A 280 -12.97 6.01 -7.16
N LEU A 281 -13.72 5.45 -8.10
CA LEU A 281 -14.20 4.07 -8.07
C LEU A 281 -13.35 3.20 -8.98
N PHE A 282 -13.14 1.96 -8.53
CA PHE A 282 -12.41 0.94 -9.23
C PHE A 282 -13.25 -0.34 -9.31
N ILE A 283 -12.90 -1.21 -10.24
CA ILE A 283 -13.59 -2.49 -10.46
C ILE A 283 -12.60 -3.61 -10.14
N ILE A 284 -13.07 -4.66 -9.48
CA ILE A 284 -12.29 -5.88 -9.25
C ILE A 284 -12.14 -6.61 -10.60
N ASP A 285 -10.93 -6.65 -11.14
CA ASP A 285 -10.59 -7.36 -12.38
C ASP A 285 -10.24 -8.83 -12.10
N LYS A 286 -9.31 -9.07 -11.14
CA LYS A 286 -8.84 -10.43 -10.82
C LYS A 286 -8.72 -10.64 -9.33
N ILE A 287 -8.97 -11.88 -8.91
CA ILE A 287 -8.78 -12.35 -7.53
C ILE A 287 -7.61 -13.32 -7.53
N LYS A 288 -6.56 -12.98 -6.77
CA LYS A 288 -5.45 -13.87 -6.51
C LYS A 288 -5.65 -14.52 -5.14
N GLN A 289 -5.96 -15.80 -5.15
CA GLN A 289 -6.04 -16.58 -3.93
C GLN A 289 -4.62 -16.81 -3.41
N THR A 290 -4.31 -16.25 -2.27
CA THR A 290 -3.01 -16.33 -1.60
C THR A 290 -3.20 -16.52 -0.10
N LEU A 291 -2.23 -17.16 0.54
CA LEU A 291 -2.23 -17.37 1.98
C LEU A 291 -1.32 -16.36 2.68
N PRO A 292 -1.71 -15.83 3.82
CA PRO A 292 -2.94 -16.05 4.58
C PRO A 292 -4.15 -15.24 4.09
N SER A 293 -4.00 -14.35 3.11
CA SER A 293 -5.08 -13.45 2.67
C SER A 293 -5.15 -13.33 1.16
N ASN A 294 -6.36 -13.36 0.61
CA ASN A 294 -6.61 -13.09 -0.80
C ASN A 294 -6.21 -11.65 -1.16
N THR A 295 -5.77 -11.48 -2.40
CA THR A 295 -5.42 -10.17 -2.97
C THR A 295 -6.17 -9.94 -4.28
N TYR A 296 -6.30 -8.68 -4.67
CA TYR A 296 -7.17 -8.22 -5.74
C TYR A 296 -6.39 -7.34 -6.71
N LYS A 297 -6.61 -7.52 -8.01
CA LYS A 297 -6.21 -6.59 -9.06
C LYS A 297 -7.40 -5.73 -9.44
N LEU A 298 -7.15 -4.48 -9.71
CA LEU A 298 -8.17 -3.48 -10.01
C LEU A 298 -7.95 -2.88 -11.39
N ILE A 299 -9.06 -2.47 -11.99
CA ILE A 299 -9.10 -1.60 -13.16
C ILE A 299 -9.90 -0.33 -12.78
N ASP A 300 -9.65 0.75 -13.47
CA ASP A 300 -10.46 1.96 -13.37
C ASP A 300 -11.75 1.85 -14.18
N LEU A 301 -12.55 2.91 -14.24
CA LEU A 301 -13.80 2.94 -15.00
C LEU A 301 -13.59 2.98 -16.54
N ASN A 302 -12.38 3.24 -17.02
CA ASN A 302 -11.97 3.17 -18.41
C ASN A 302 -11.37 1.80 -18.79
N ASN A 303 -11.40 0.82 -17.87
CA ASN A 303 -10.78 -0.50 -17.98
C ASN A 303 -9.24 -0.48 -18.01
N GLU A 304 -8.60 0.61 -17.56
CA GLU A 304 -7.15 0.67 -17.45
C GLU A 304 -6.69 -0.02 -16.16
N PRO A 305 -5.70 -0.94 -16.22
CA PRO A 305 -5.26 -1.69 -15.05
C PRO A 305 -4.48 -0.82 -14.07
N LEU A 306 -4.86 -0.88 -12.79
CA LEU A 306 -4.07 -0.28 -11.72
C LEU A 306 -2.83 -1.12 -11.41
N LEU A 307 -1.72 -0.42 -11.31
CA LEU A 307 -0.49 -1.02 -10.82
C LEU A 307 -0.63 -1.43 -9.35
N GLY A 308 -0.09 -2.60 -9.02
CA GLY A 308 -0.12 -3.12 -7.64
C GLY A 308 -1.16 -4.23 -7.42
N THR A 309 -1.30 -4.56 -6.15
CA THR A 309 -2.21 -5.61 -5.67
C THR A 309 -2.75 -5.16 -4.32
N PHE A 310 -4.06 -5.32 -4.11
CA PHE A 310 -4.75 -4.78 -2.96
C PHE A 310 -5.29 -5.90 -2.07
N TYR A 311 -5.26 -5.71 -0.76
CA TYR A 311 -5.92 -6.59 0.20
C TYR A 311 -7.38 -6.18 0.39
N ALA A 312 -8.23 -7.12 0.76
CA ALA A 312 -9.65 -6.85 1.02
C ALA A 312 -9.87 -5.70 2.03
N ILE A 313 -8.99 -5.56 3.00
CA ILE A 313 -9.07 -4.53 4.04
C ILE A 313 -8.76 -3.11 3.52
N GLU A 314 -8.05 -3.01 2.40
CA GLU A 314 -7.73 -1.77 1.70
C GLU A 314 -8.84 -1.36 0.73
N LEU A 315 -9.86 -2.20 0.56
CA LEU A 315 -10.97 -2.03 -0.36
C LEU A 315 -12.30 -1.92 0.39
N GLN A 316 -13.19 -1.11 -0.17
CA GLN A 316 -14.55 -0.98 0.32
C GLN A 316 -15.55 -1.13 -0.83
N LYS A 317 -16.46 -2.11 -0.73
CA LYS A 317 -17.52 -2.32 -1.71
C LYS A 317 -18.47 -1.13 -1.75
N ILE A 318 -18.82 -0.73 -2.96
CA ILE A 318 -19.77 0.32 -3.29
C ILE A 318 -20.85 -0.27 -4.20
N ASN A 319 -22.10 -0.02 -3.87
CA ASN A 319 -23.23 -0.35 -4.74
C ASN A 319 -23.53 0.88 -5.62
N ALA A 320 -22.64 1.13 -6.60
CA ALA A 320 -22.81 2.22 -7.54
C ALA A 320 -23.54 1.73 -8.78
N ASP A 321 -24.63 2.39 -9.11
CA ASP A 321 -25.44 2.18 -10.33
C ASP A 321 -25.50 3.46 -11.17
N ALA A 322 -26.38 3.47 -12.17
CA ALA A 322 -26.58 4.61 -13.04
C ALA A 322 -27.15 5.86 -12.32
N SER A 323 -27.73 5.68 -11.13
CA SER A 323 -28.27 6.77 -10.29
C SER A 323 -27.26 7.34 -9.30
N THR A 324 -26.01 6.83 -9.29
CA THR A 324 -24.98 7.26 -8.36
C THR A 324 -24.54 8.69 -8.71
N GLU A 325 -24.67 9.60 -7.76
CA GLU A 325 -24.26 11.00 -7.90
C GLU A 325 -22.73 11.11 -7.72
N TYR A 326 -22.09 11.80 -8.68
CA TYR A 326 -20.66 12.13 -8.64
C TYR A 326 -20.49 13.62 -8.39
N GLN A 327 -19.52 14.01 -7.60
CA GLN A 327 -19.28 15.42 -7.29
C GLN A 327 -18.38 16.05 -8.34
N ILE A 328 -18.79 17.23 -8.82
CA ILE A 328 -18.01 18.05 -9.73
C ILE A 328 -16.95 18.80 -8.90
N GLU A 329 -15.69 18.75 -9.32
CA GLU A 329 -14.60 19.55 -8.76
C GLU A 329 -14.67 20.98 -9.31
N LYS A 330 -14.85 21.08 -10.64
CA LYS A 330 -15.02 22.36 -11.35
C LYS A 330 -15.58 22.16 -12.74
N ILE A 331 -16.25 23.19 -13.24
CA ILE A 331 -16.66 23.31 -14.64
C ILE A 331 -15.47 23.89 -15.41
N LEU A 332 -15.09 23.21 -16.51
CA LEU A 332 -13.95 23.58 -17.34
C LEU A 332 -14.36 24.43 -18.55
N ARG A 333 -15.47 24.06 -19.20
CA ARG A 333 -16.02 24.72 -20.41
C ARG A 333 -17.51 24.53 -20.48
N GLU A 334 -18.16 25.39 -21.25
CA GLU A 334 -19.57 25.29 -21.59
C GLU A 334 -19.73 25.27 -23.12
N ARG A 335 -20.72 24.53 -23.61
CA ARG A 335 -21.14 24.58 -25.03
C ARG A 335 -22.63 24.40 -25.19
N LYS A 336 -23.13 24.79 -26.37
CA LYS A 336 -24.49 24.46 -26.83
C LYS A 336 -24.38 23.38 -27.92
N LYS A 337 -25.02 22.24 -27.73
CA LYS A 337 -25.08 21.15 -28.71
C LYS A 337 -26.54 20.75 -28.91
N ASN A 338 -27.01 20.73 -30.15
CA ASN A 338 -28.40 20.40 -30.50
C ASN A 338 -29.45 21.18 -29.66
N GLY A 339 -29.21 22.50 -29.43
CA GLY A 339 -30.10 23.34 -28.63
C GLY A 339 -29.99 23.18 -27.13
N LYS A 340 -29.30 22.18 -26.61
CA LYS A 340 -29.10 21.92 -25.19
C LYS A 340 -27.75 22.46 -24.67
N LYS A 341 -27.75 22.99 -23.46
CA LYS A 341 -26.51 23.43 -22.78
C LYS A 341 -25.80 22.21 -22.17
N GLU A 342 -24.51 22.04 -22.49
CA GLU A 342 -23.63 21.01 -21.90
C GLU A 342 -22.45 21.70 -21.22
N MET A 343 -21.98 21.10 -20.13
CA MET A 343 -20.80 21.55 -19.39
C MET A 343 -19.73 20.46 -19.38
N LEU A 344 -18.49 20.83 -19.71
CA LEU A 344 -17.32 19.96 -19.53
C LEU A 344 -16.93 20.06 -18.06
N VAL A 345 -17.06 18.97 -17.34
CA VAL A 345 -16.81 18.91 -15.91
C VAL A 345 -15.59 18.09 -15.57
N ARG A 346 -14.87 18.52 -14.55
CA ARG A 346 -13.89 17.70 -13.84
C ARG A 346 -14.54 17.08 -12.63
N TRP A 347 -14.38 15.77 -12.51
CA TRP A 347 -14.92 15.02 -11.39
C TRP A 347 -14.00 15.05 -10.19
N LEU A 348 -14.52 15.29 -9.00
CA LEU A 348 -13.74 15.36 -7.77
C LEU A 348 -13.01 14.04 -7.50
N GLY A 349 -11.67 14.12 -7.46
CA GLY A 349 -10.80 12.97 -7.16
C GLY A 349 -10.51 12.05 -8.33
N TYR A 350 -10.94 12.38 -9.53
CA TYR A 350 -10.63 11.68 -10.78
C TYR A 350 -9.53 12.41 -11.57
N SER A 351 -8.79 11.67 -12.40
CA SER A 351 -7.81 12.27 -13.31
C SER A 351 -8.47 13.03 -14.46
N LYS A 352 -7.69 13.83 -15.21
CA LYS A 352 -8.18 14.62 -16.35
C LYS A 352 -8.79 13.78 -17.47
N GLU A 353 -8.41 12.51 -17.58
CA GLU A 353 -8.87 11.55 -18.57
C GLU A 353 -10.37 11.23 -18.42
N PHE A 354 -10.94 11.48 -17.23
CA PHE A 354 -12.35 11.32 -16.92
C PHE A 354 -13.17 12.60 -17.14
N ASP A 355 -12.55 13.73 -17.53
CA ASP A 355 -13.28 14.96 -17.84
C ASP A 355 -14.33 14.68 -18.94
N SER A 356 -15.60 14.99 -18.68
CA SER A 356 -16.69 14.62 -19.57
C SER A 356 -17.73 15.72 -19.74
N TRP A 357 -18.39 15.71 -20.90
CA TRP A 357 -19.52 16.63 -21.17
C TRP A 357 -20.79 16.08 -20.52
N VAL A 358 -21.44 16.89 -19.71
CA VAL A 358 -22.67 16.57 -18.98
C VAL A 358 -23.73 17.58 -19.34
N PRO A 359 -25.01 17.18 -19.65
CA PRO A 359 -26.10 18.09 -19.82
C PRO A 359 -26.29 18.96 -18.57
N ALA A 360 -26.51 20.26 -18.74
CA ALA A 360 -26.69 21.20 -17.61
C ALA A 360 -27.88 20.83 -16.71
N GLU A 361 -28.89 20.19 -17.27
CA GLU A 361 -30.06 19.66 -16.54
C GLU A 361 -29.73 18.53 -15.55
N ASN A 362 -28.60 17.83 -15.73
CA ASN A 362 -28.14 16.74 -14.86
C ASN A 362 -27.19 17.24 -13.75
N ILE A 363 -26.89 18.53 -13.72
CA ILE A 363 -26.03 19.13 -12.71
C ILE A 363 -26.98 19.77 -11.65
N THR A 364 -27.00 19.09 -10.48
CA THR A 364 -27.70 19.57 -9.30
C THR A 364 -26.69 20.29 -8.40
N ASP A 365 -26.99 21.55 -8.05
CA ASP A 365 -26.23 22.43 -7.14
C ASP A 365 -24.74 22.59 -7.49
N VAL A 366 -24.48 23.67 -8.23
CA VAL A 366 -23.15 24.28 -8.31
C VAL A 366 -23.22 25.54 -7.45
N ASP A 367 -22.83 25.38 -6.17
CA ASP A 367 -22.49 26.55 -5.35
C ASP A 367 -21.10 27.08 -5.74
#